data_6aca994121b7d8a6814824b5f78ae34e
#
_entry.id   6aca994121b7d8a6814824b5f78ae34e
#
_cell.length_a   1.000
_cell.length_b   1.000
_cell.length_c   1.000
_cell.angle_alpha   90.00
_cell.angle_beta   90.00
_cell.angle_gamma   90.00
#
_symmetry.space_group_name_H-M   'P 1'
#
loop_
_entity.id
_entity.type
_entity.pdbx_description
1 polymer ?
#
loop_
_entity_poly.entity_id
_entity_poly.type
_entity_poly.pdbx_seq_one_letter_code
_entity_poly.pdbx_strand_id
1 'polypeptide(L)'
;DEILKNLDKQGAIEENMLFLSRSTSLDFDDMIAAMAGGGFASTASASYGLFDNEAEMALNFGFSGFRRGSYDFYKTDWKYLNDASTRGLDKEIDGVLVPAGTSTVYDQMLGSNIRRPFLHVRYRASETEDRRFKNWITGSVGGAYTSDLDAMTVNFLSERCLVTQAANNFVLFKGA
;
A
#
# COMPACT_ATOMS: atom_id res chain seq x y z
N ASP A 1 11.36 11.93 13.50
CA ASP A 1 11.47 13.38 13.32
C ASP A 1 12.02 13.78 11.95
N GLU A 2 13.01 13.07 11.41
CA GLU A 2 13.60 13.37 10.10
C GLU A 2 12.60 13.17 8.94
N ILE A 3 11.84 12.09 9.00
CA ILE A 3 10.78 11.81 8.00
C ILE A 3 9.76 12.96 7.98
N LEU A 4 9.30 13.41 9.15
CA LEU A 4 8.34 14.51 9.23
C LEU A 4 8.89 15.82 8.64
N LYS A 5 10.15 16.14 8.94
CA LYS A 5 10.81 17.31 8.34
C LYS A 5 10.94 17.22 6.83
N ASN A 6 11.16 16.01 6.30
CA ASN A 6 11.20 15.80 4.87
C ASN A 6 9.82 15.90 4.23
N LEU A 7 8.79 15.37 4.86
CA LEU A 7 7.40 15.54 4.43
C LEU A 7 7.00 17.01 4.39
N ASP A 8 7.32 17.78 5.44
CA ASP A 8 7.07 19.22 5.48
C ASP A 8 7.74 19.98 4.32
N LYS A 9 9.01 19.64 4.02
CA LYS A 9 9.73 20.24 2.89
C LYS A 9 9.08 19.95 1.53
N GLN A 10 8.40 18.83 1.43
CA GLN A 10 7.73 18.40 0.19
C GLN A 10 6.27 18.88 0.10
N GLY A 11 5.78 19.59 1.12
CA GLY A 11 4.38 20.01 1.18
C GLY A 11 3.43 18.82 1.23
N ALA A 12 3.75 17.83 2.05
CA ALA A 12 3.07 16.55 2.07
C ALA A 12 1.64 16.65 2.62
N ILE A 13 0.85 15.65 2.27
CA ILE A 13 -0.51 15.47 2.72
C ILE A 13 -0.48 14.93 4.15
N GLU A 14 -1.42 15.39 4.98
CA GLU A 14 -1.46 15.03 6.40
C GLU A 14 -1.81 13.56 6.62
N GLU A 15 -2.67 12.98 5.79
CA GLU A 15 -3.10 11.59 5.89
C GLU A 15 -2.19 10.67 5.07
N ASN A 16 -1.61 9.65 5.71
CA ASN A 16 -0.69 8.73 5.07
C ASN A 16 -0.98 7.28 5.46
N MET A 17 -0.82 6.37 4.51
CA MET A 17 -0.88 4.93 4.74
C MET A 17 0.54 4.36 4.82
N LEU A 18 0.81 3.62 5.87
CA LEU A 18 2.09 3.00 6.14
C LEU A 18 1.99 1.49 5.90
N PHE A 19 2.52 1.03 4.77
CA PHE A 19 2.60 -0.39 4.45
C PHE A 19 3.93 -0.93 4.94
N LEU A 20 3.90 -1.86 5.89
CA LEU A 20 5.09 -2.43 6.51
C LEU A 20 5.22 -3.93 6.21
N SER A 21 6.47 -4.41 6.24
CA SER A 21 6.72 -5.83 6.35
C SER A 21 6.30 -6.33 7.74
N ARG A 22 6.09 -7.62 7.89
CA ARG A 22 5.65 -8.19 9.18
C ARG A 22 6.68 -7.97 10.28
N SER A 23 7.96 -8.16 9.99
CA SER A 23 9.04 -7.93 10.95
C SER A 23 9.03 -6.48 11.45
N THR A 24 9.06 -5.53 10.53
CA THR A 24 9.03 -4.10 10.87
C THR A 24 7.75 -3.69 11.58
N SER A 25 6.62 -4.30 11.23
CA SER A 25 5.35 -4.04 11.90
C SER A 25 5.37 -4.51 13.36
N LEU A 26 5.95 -5.68 13.63
CA LEU A 26 6.10 -6.21 15.00
C LEU A 26 7.12 -5.40 15.82
N ASP A 27 8.26 -5.06 15.22
CA ASP A 27 9.28 -4.22 15.88
C ASP A 27 8.69 -2.86 16.27
N PHE A 28 7.80 -2.33 15.44
CA PHE A 28 7.11 -1.09 15.71
C PHE A 28 6.11 -1.21 16.87
N ASP A 29 5.36 -2.31 16.94
CA ASP A 29 4.45 -2.61 18.05
C ASP A 29 5.22 -2.78 19.37
N ASP A 30 6.34 -3.51 19.34
CA ASP A 30 7.21 -3.72 20.49
C ASP A 30 7.84 -2.40 20.97
N MET A 31 8.25 -1.52 20.07
CA MET A 31 8.76 -0.20 20.40
C MET A 31 7.70 0.63 21.17
N ILE A 32 6.46 0.62 20.71
CA ILE A 32 5.36 1.35 21.36
C ILE A 32 5.03 0.73 22.72
N ALA A 33 4.99 -0.60 22.81
CA ALA A 33 4.76 -1.31 24.06
C ALA A 33 5.86 -1.00 25.09
N ALA A 34 7.13 -0.96 24.68
CA ALA A 34 8.25 -0.59 25.52
C ALA A 34 8.15 0.86 26.03
N MET A 35 7.68 1.77 25.17
CA MET A 35 7.45 3.17 25.58
C MET A 35 6.30 3.30 26.58
N ALA A 36 5.26 2.48 26.46
CA ALA A 36 4.12 2.46 27.39
C ALA A 36 4.46 1.81 28.74
N GLY A 37 5.33 0.78 28.75
CA GLY A 37 5.73 0.05 29.97
C GLY A 37 6.83 0.71 30.81
N GLY A 38 7.50 1.72 30.31
CA GLY A 38 8.72 2.31 30.91
C GLY A 38 8.51 3.36 31.98
N GLY A 39 7.41 3.38 32.71
CA GLY A 39 7.20 4.31 33.85
C GLY A 39 6.87 5.77 33.45
N PHE A 40 6.87 6.08 32.18
CA PHE A 40 6.40 7.35 31.61
C PHE A 40 4.96 7.25 31.05
N ALA A 41 4.24 6.21 31.44
CA ALA A 41 2.98 5.79 30.84
C ALA A 41 1.86 6.87 30.85
N SER A 42 1.86 7.76 31.84
CA SER A 42 0.77 8.74 31.93
C SER A 42 0.94 9.99 31.07
N THR A 43 2.18 10.29 30.66
CA THR A 43 2.47 11.48 29.85
C THR A 43 2.78 11.15 28.38
N ALA A 44 3.34 9.97 28.11
CA ALA A 44 3.70 9.58 26.74
C ALA A 44 2.50 9.12 25.93
N SER A 45 1.54 8.42 26.53
CA SER A 45 0.31 7.99 25.85
C SER A 45 -0.54 9.18 25.39
N ALA A 46 -0.59 10.24 26.20
CA ALA A 46 -1.31 11.47 25.85
C ALA A 46 -0.67 12.24 24.68
N SER A 47 0.65 12.12 24.48
CA SER A 47 1.35 12.85 23.42
C SER A 47 1.35 12.14 22.06
N TYR A 48 1.01 10.85 21.99
CA TYR A 48 0.96 10.11 20.74
C TYR A 48 -0.44 10.03 20.10
N GLY A 49 -1.45 10.65 20.74
CA GLY A 49 -2.83 10.65 20.19
C GLY A 49 -3.39 9.25 19.98
N LEU A 50 -2.97 8.30 20.80
CA LEU A 50 -3.48 6.94 20.78
C LEU A 50 -4.90 6.96 21.35
N PHE A 51 -5.80 6.32 20.64
CA PHE A 51 -7.23 6.30 20.85
C PHE A 51 -7.69 6.09 22.32
N ASP A 52 -8.81 6.64 22.65
CA ASP A 52 -9.49 6.96 23.90
C ASP A 52 -9.62 5.88 25.01
N ASN A 53 -8.86 4.78 25.00
CA ASN A 53 -9.04 3.73 26.02
C ASN A 53 -7.69 3.19 26.55
N GLU A 54 -7.23 3.78 27.65
CA GLU A 54 -5.94 3.45 28.28
C GLU A 54 -5.81 1.99 28.76
N ALA A 55 -6.90 1.33 29.13
CA ALA A 55 -6.86 -0.03 29.66
C ALA A 55 -6.84 -1.12 28.56
N GLU A 56 -7.38 -0.83 27.39
CA GLU A 56 -7.39 -1.78 26.26
C GLU A 56 -6.11 -1.69 25.43
N MET A 57 -5.37 -0.59 25.48
CA MET A 57 -4.14 -0.39 24.72
C MET A 57 -2.98 -1.27 25.19
N ALA A 58 -2.90 -1.56 26.48
CA ALA A 58 -1.89 -2.46 27.03
C ALA A 58 -2.10 -3.93 26.59
N LEU A 59 -3.28 -4.28 26.07
CA LEU A 59 -3.64 -5.62 25.64
C LEU A 59 -3.77 -5.75 24.11
N ASN A 60 -3.85 -4.65 23.38
CA ASN A 60 -3.98 -4.66 21.93
C ASN A 60 -2.62 -4.44 21.24
N PHE A 61 -1.87 -5.51 21.09
CA PHE A 61 -0.71 -5.55 20.21
C PHE A 61 -1.16 -5.47 18.74
N GLY A 62 -1.49 -4.31 18.25
CA GLY A 62 -1.94 -4.17 16.86
C GLY A 62 -2.74 -2.92 16.63
N PHE A 63 -2.17 -1.76 16.96
CA PHE A 63 -2.83 -0.50 16.62
C PHE A 63 -2.82 -0.29 15.10
N SER A 64 -3.92 0.26 14.59
CA SER A 64 -4.12 0.50 13.16
C SER A 64 -3.66 1.88 12.69
N GLY A 65 -3.37 2.81 13.61
CA GLY A 65 -2.96 4.16 13.25
C GLY A 65 -2.44 4.96 14.43
N PHE A 66 -1.66 5.99 14.13
CA PHE A 66 -1.14 6.93 15.11
C PHE A 66 -1.00 8.32 14.48
N ARG A 67 -1.04 9.33 15.34
CA ARG A 67 -0.82 10.72 14.94
C ARG A 67 0.48 11.23 15.53
N ARG A 68 1.27 11.93 14.70
CA ARG A 68 2.46 12.64 15.16
C ARG A 68 2.55 14.01 14.50
N GLY A 69 2.49 15.05 15.33
CA GLY A 69 2.35 16.42 14.84
C GLY A 69 1.00 16.59 14.13
N SER A 70 1.02 17.10 12.92
CA SER A 70 -0.17 17.26 12.05
C SER A 70 -0.45 16.03 11.18
N TYR A 71 0.43 15.03 11.18
CA TYR A 71 0.35 13.87 10.29
C TYR A 71 -0.34 12.69 10.94
N ASP A 72 -1.28 12.08 10.20
CA ASP A 72 -1.94 10.83 10.54
C ASP A 72 -1.32 9.68 9.73
N PHE A 73 -0.94 8.61 10.43
CA PHE A 73 -0.35 7.41 9.83
C PHE A 73 -1.24 6.22 10.12
N TYR A 74 -1.72 5.56 9.06
CA TYR A 74 -2.50 4.33 9.13
C TYR A 74 -1.61 3.15 8.82
N LYS A 75 -1.33 2.33 9.84
CA LYS A 75 -0.45 1.16 9.72
C LYS A 75 -1.20 -0.03 9.12
N THR A 76 -0.59 -0.66 8.13
CA THR A 76 -1.07 -1.89 7.51
C THR A 76 0.10 -2.85 7.29
N ASP A 77 -0.05 -4.09 7.72
CA ASP A 77 0.89 -5.16 7.40
C ASP A 77 0.65 -5.62 5.95
N TRP A 78 1.66 -5.46 5.10
CA TRP A 78 1.58 -5.86 3.70
C TRP A 78 2.35 -7.15 3.46
N LYS A 79 1.61 -8.26 3.45
CA LYS A 79 2.17 -9.61 3.31
C LYS A 79 3.06 -9.83 2.08
N TYR A 80 2.91 -9.03 1.03
CA TYR A 80 3.74 -9.11 -0.17
C TYR A 80 5.18 -8.64 0.04
N LEU A 81 5.48 -7.88 1.09
CA LEU A 81 6.82 -7.50 1.48
C LEU A 81 7.56 -8.60 2.26
N ASN A 82 6.83 -9.63 2.74
CA ASN A 82 7.41 -10.68 3.58
C ASN A 82 8.05 -11.83 2.78
N ASP A 83 7.75 -11.96 1.51
CA ASP A 83 8.22 -13.07 0.68
C ASP A 83 8.68 -12.59 -0.71
N ALA A 84 9.94 -12.20 -0.77
CA ALA A 84 10.55 -11.74 -2.00
C ALA A 84 10.83 -12.87 -3.00
N SER A 85 11.01 -14.12 -2.53
CA SER A 85 11.42 -15.24 -3.38
C SER A 85 10.30 -15.70 -4.32
N THR A 86 9.06 -15.65 -3.87
CA THR A 86 7.89 -16.10 -4.65
C THR A 86 7.20 -15.00 -5.43
N ARG A 87 7.48 -13.72 -5.11
CA ARG A 87 6.73 -12.57 -5.64
C ARG A 87 7.58 -11.53 -6.35
N GLY A 88 8.87 -11.76 -6.48
CA GLY A 88 9.80 -10.86 -7.16
C GLY A 88 9.98 -9.51 -6.48
N LEU A 89 9.69 -9.43 -5.19
CA LEU A 89 9.86 -8.22 -4.39
C LEU A 89 11.31 -8.07 -3.93
N ASP A 90 11.73 -6.83 -3.77
CA ASP A 90 13.03 -6.49 -3.21
C ASP A 90 13.05 -6.78 -1.70
N LYS A 91 14.01 -7.59 -1.24
CA LYS A 91 14.20 -7.92 0.19
C LYS A 91 14.67 -6.72 1.03
N GLU A 92 15.15 -5.68 0.38
CA GLU A 92 15.65 -4.48 1.06
C GLU A 92 14.55 -3.50 1.45
N ILE A 93 13.28 -3.80 1.11
CA ILE A 93 12.16 -2.91 1.39
C ILE A 93 11.42 -3.38 2.63
N ASP A 94 11.53 -2.62 3.70
CA ASP A 94 10.83 -2.87 4.97
C ASP A 94 9.45 -2.24 5.01
N GLY A 95 9.24 -1.20 4.23
CA GLY A 95 7.94 -0.55 4.15
C GLY A 95 7.88 0.60 3.17
N VAL A 96 6.66 1.04 2.91
CA VAL A 96 6.37 2.17 2.02
C VAL A 96 5.32 3.07 2.66
N LEU A 97 5.60 4.37 2.68
CA LEU A 97 4.63 5.39 3.03
C LEU A 97 3.96 5.89 1.77
N VAL A 98 2.63 5.85 1.75
CA VAL A 98 1.79 6.27 0.62
C VAL A 98 0.84 7.35 1.09
N PRO A 99 0.78 8.53 0.44
CA PRO A 99 -0.20 9.55 0.78
C PRO A 99 -1.63 9.02 0.51
N ALA A 100 -2.52 9.16 1.50
CA ALA A 100 -3.88 8.60 1.47
C ALA A 100 -4.91 9.51 0.77
N GLY A 101 -4.50 10.65 0.27
CA GLY A 101 -5.38 11.59 -0.38
C GLY A 101 -5.78 11.21 -1.81
N THR A 102 -6.63 12.06 -2.38
CA THR A 102 -7.06 11.96 -3.77
C THR A 102 -6.74 13.25 -4.52
N SER A 103 -6.37 13.11 -5.79
CA SER A 103 -6.26 14.25 -6.70
C SER A 103 -7.41 14.28 -7.71
N THR A 104 -7.77 15.47 -8.13
CA THR A 104 -8.76 15.68 -9.19
C THR A 104 -8.03 15.76 -10.53
N VAL A 105 -8.37 14.84 -11.43
CA VAL A 105 -7.79 14.78 -12.76
C VAL A 105 -8.92 14.92 -13.78
N TYR A 106 -8.71 15.78 -14.77
CA TYR A 106 -9.63 15.88 -15.90
C TYR A 106 -9.50 14.63 -16.77
N ASP A 107 -10.58 13.91 -16.94
CA ASP A 107 -10.63 12.75 -17.84
C ASP A 107 -11.20 13.19 -19.18
N GLN A 108 -10.37 13.13 -20.23
CA GLN A 108 -10.75 13.55 -21.57
C GLN A 108 -11.85 12.67 -22.19
N MET A 109 -11.91 11.40 -21.81
CA MET A 109 -12.94 10.48 -22.34
C MET A 109 -14.32 10.72 -21.72
N LEU A 110 -14.36 11.08 -20.45
CA LEU A 110 -15.62 11.33 -19.75
C LEU A 110 -16.02 12.83 -19.76
N GLY A 111 -15.13 13.71 -20.22
CA GLY A 111 -15.37 15.14 -20.26
C GLY A 111 -15.59 15.77 -18.88
N SER A 112 -15.14 15.13 -17.83
CA SER A 112 -15.38 15.55 -16.44
C SER A 112 -14.17 15.34 -15.54
N ASN A 113 -14.15 16.08 -14.43
CA ASN A 113 -13.14 15.88 -13.39
C ASN A 113 -13.46 14.65 -12.55
N ILE A 114 -12.48 13.75 -12.45
CA ILE A 114 -12.57 12.53 -11.65
C ILE A 114 -11.59 12.61 -10.49
N ARG A 115 -12.05 12.26 -9.30
CA ARG A 115 -11.19 12.06 -8.13
C ARG A 115 -10.52 10.69 -8.21
N ARG A 116 -9.20 10.67 -8.13
CA ARG A 116 -8.42 9.44 -8.14
C ARG A 116 -7.43 9.42 -6.97
N PRO A 117 -7.21 8.27 -6.33
CA PRO A 117 -6.14 8.11 -5.35
C PRO A 117 -4.77 8.46 -5.95
N PHE A 118 -3.84 8.91 -5.13
CA PHE A 118 -2.48 9.24 -5.59
C PHE A 118 -1.75 8.04 -6.19
N LEU A 119 -2.02 6.84 -5.68
CA LEU A 119 -1.57 5.58 -6.26
C LEU A 119 -2.77 4.83 -6.81
N HIS A 120 -2.80 4.60 -8.10
CA HIS A 120 -3.87 3.85 -8.74
C HIS A 120 -3.40 3.11 -10.00
N VAL A 121 -4.17 2.11 -10.41
CA VAL A 121 -3.92 1.37 -11.63
C VAL A 121 -4.88 1.84 -12.72
N ARG A 122 -4.36 2.12 -13.90
CA ARG A 122 -5.15 2.37 -15.10
C ARG A 122 -5.04 1.19 -16.04
N TYR A 123 -6.15 0.85 -16.67
CA TYR A 123 -6.24 -0.21 -17.68
C TYR A 123 -6.41 0.42 -19.05
N ARG A 124 -5.93 -0.28 -20.07
CA ARG A 124 -6.16 0.15 -21.46
C ARG A 124 -7.66 0.10 -21.75
N ALA A 125 -8.21 1.21 -22.25
CA ALA A 125 -9.57 1.25 -22.75
C ALA A 125 -9.67 0.47 -24.07
N SER A 126 -10.73 -0.32 -24.20
CA SER A 126 -11.07 -1.01 -25.44
C SER A 126 -12.59 -1.15 -25.51
N GLU A 127 -13.16 -0.89 -26.69
CA GLU A 127 -14.60 -1.00 -26.93
C GLU A 127 -15.03 -2.44 -27.24
N THR A 128 -14.10 -3.26 -27.73
CA THR A 128 -14.41 -4.61 -28.24
C THR A 128 -14.11 -5.72 -27.22
N GLU A 129 -13.11 -5.53 -26.36
CA GLU A 129 -12.66 -6.57 -25.44
C GLU A 129 -12.23 -5.97 -24.09
N ASP A 130 -12.48 -6.69 -23.00
CA ASP A 130 -11.96 -6.28 -21.68
C ASP A 130 -10.43 -6.50 -21.63
N ARG A 131 -9.69 -5.40 -21.49
CA ARG A 131 -8.23 -5.38 -21.38
C ARG A 131 -7.74 -5.44 -19.94
N ARG A 132 -8.62 -5.39 -18.96
CA ARG A 132 -8.25 -5.54 -17.55
C ARG A 132 -7.84 -6.96 -17.24
N PHE A 133 -8.59 -7.92 -17.76
CA PHE A 133 -8.27 -9.33 -17.66
C PHE A 133 -8.96 -10.11 -18.77
N LYS A 134 -8.17 -10.63 -19.70
CA LYS A 134 -8.63 -11.49 -20.77
C LYS A 134 -8.02 -12.87 -20.60
N ASN A 135 -8.81 -13.91 -20.76
CA ASN A 135 -8.33 -15.28 -20.80
C ASN A 135 -8.90 -15.99 -22.05
N TRP A 136 -8.12 -16.88 -22.60
CA TRP A 136 -8.56 -17.76 -23.68
C TRP A 136 -7.78 -19.06 -23.65
N ILE A 137 -8.39 -20.09 -24.23
CA ILE A 137 -7.81 -21.42 -24.31
C ILE A 137 -7.44 -21.71 -25.76
N THR A 138 -6.26 -22.28 -25.97
CA THR A 138 -5.78 -22.77 -27.26
C THR A 138 -5.34 -24.22 -27.10
N GLY A 139 -5.39 -25.00 -28.20
CA GLY A 139 -5.03 -26.40 -28.22
C GLY A 139 -6.11 -27.30 -28.76
N SER A 140 -5.89 -28.62 -28.80
CA SER A 140 -6.85 -29.60 -29.29
C SER A 140 -7.91 -29.99 -28.26
N VAL A 141 -7.60 -29.80 -26.95
CA VAL A 141 -8.52 -30.08 -25.85
C VAL A 141 -9.50 -28.90 -25.68
N GLY A 142 -10.78 -29.19 -25.53
CA GLY A 142 -11.80 -28.16 -25.30
C GLY A 142 -12.56 -27.67 -26.56
N GLY A 143 -12.41 -28.35 -27.72
CA GLY A 143 -13.20 -28.11 -28.89
C GLY A 143 -12.72 -27.04 -29.85
N ALA A 144 -11.60 -26.38 -29.58
CA ALA A 144 -10.95 -25.45 -30.48
C ALA A 144 -9.65 -26.07 -30.99
N TYR A 145 -9.70 -26.70 -32.17
CA TYR A 145 -8.54 -27.27 -32.85
C TYR A 145 -7.60 -26.17 -33.36
N THR A 146 -6.78 -25.63 -32.48
CA THR A 146 -5.79 -24.60 -32.81
C THR A 146 -4.36 -25.12 -32.92
N SER A 147 -4.15 -26.41 -32.61
CA SER A 147 -2.85 -27.06 -32.65
C SER A 147 -3.01 -28.57 -32.84
N ASP A 148 -2.06 -29.22 -33.54
CA ASP A 148 -2.00 -30.67 -33.72
C ASP A 148 -1.52 -31.41 -32.46
N LEU A 149 -1.06 -30.68 -31.45
CA LEU A 149 -0.66 -31.24 -30.18
C LEU A 149 -1.90 -31.50 -29.31
N ASP A 150 -1.94 -32.71 -28.71
CA ASP A 150 -2.94 -33.05 -27.68
C ASP A 150 -2.60 -32.35 -26.36
N ALA A 151 -2.81 -31.05 -26.35
CA ALA A 151 -2.48 -30.16 -25.24
C ALA A 151 -3.51 -29.05 -25.10
N MET A 152 -3.59 -28.49 -23.91
CA MET A 152 -4.38 -27.31 -23.59
C MET A 152 -3.46 -26.22 -23.05
N THR A 153 -3.54 -25.04 -23.65
CA THR A 153 -2.84 -23.85 -23.17
C THR A 153 -3.83 -22.80 -22.73
N VAL A 154 -3.75 -22.40 -21.47
CA VAL A 154 -4.56 -21.30 -20.93
C VAL A 154 -3.73 -20.03 -20.97
N ASN A 155 -4.21 -19.04 -21.71
CA ASN A 155 -3.54 -17.76 -21.90
C ASN A 155 -4.23 -16.68 -21.08
N PHE A 156 -3.44 -15.78 -20.50
CA PHE A 156 -3.92 -14.64 -19.72
C PHE A 156 -3.28 -13.36 -20.26
N LEU A 157 -4.08 -12.32 -20.41
CA LEU A 157 -3.62 -11.00 -20.82
C LEU A 157 -4.21 -9.93 -19.89
N SER A 158 -3.37 -9.03 -19.45
CA SER A 158 -3.80 -7.83 -18.73
C SER A 158 -2.93 -6.64 -19.14
N GLU A 159 -3.56 -5.61 -19.68
CA GLU A 159 -2.88 -4.37 -20.08
C GLU A 159 -3.17 -3.27 -19.06
N ARG A 160 -2.19 -3.01 -18.18
CA ARG A 160 -2.33 -2.08 -17.08
C ARG A 160 -1.06 -1.24 -16.89
N CYS A 161 -1.21 -0.05 -16.35
CA CYS A 161 -0.10 0.75 -15.87
C CYS A 161 -0.37 1.25 -14.44
N LEU A 162 0.69 1.35 -13.67
CA LEU A 162 0.66 1.98 -12.35
C LEU A 162 0.85 3.48 -12.54
N VAL A 163 -0.05 4.26 -11.96
CA VAL A 163 0.03 5.73 -11.96
C VAL A 163 0.29 6.22 -10.55
N THR A 164 1.38 6.95 -10.39
CA THR A 164 1.77 7.58 -9.14
C THR A 164 1.68 9.08 -9.30
N GLN A 165 0.87 9.73 -8.49
CA GLN A 165 0.77 11.18 -8.41
C GLN A 165 1.40 11.65 -7.10
N ALA A 166 1.93 12.87 -7.06
CA ALA A 166 2.65 13.40 -5.91
C ALA A 166 3.79 12.46 -5.43
N ALA A 167 4.61 12.00 -6.36
CA ALA A 167 5.68 11.02 -6.10
C ALA A 167 6.67 11.47 -5.02
N ASN A 168 6.82 12.77 -4.81
CA ASN A 168 7.66 13.37 -3.76
C ASN A 168 7.13 13.13 -2.32
N ASN A 169 5.87 12.71 -2.17
CA ASN A 169 5.26 12.41 -0.87
C ASN A 169 5.33 10.93 -0.49
N PHE A 170 5.87 10.09 -1.38
CA PHE A 170 6.13 8.69 -1.08
C PHE A 170 7.48 8.54 -0.39
N VAL A 171 7.53 7.72 0.65
CA VAL A 171 8.79 7.37 1.34
C VAL A 171 8.97 5.86 1.31
N LEU A 172 10.15 5.44 0.90
CA LEU A 172 10.55 4.04 0.91
C LEU A 172 11.47 3.79 2.09
N PHE A 173 11.10 2.80 2.91
CA PHE A 173 11.94 2.34 4.02
C PHE A 173 12.76 1.15 3.52
N LYS A 174 14.08 1.27 3.64
CA LYS A 174 15.01 0.18 3.35
C LYS A 174 15.67 -0.27 4.64
N GLY A 175 15.81 -1.57 4.82
CA GLY A 175 16.62 -2.15 5.88
C GLY A 175 18.08 -1.72 5.79
N ALA A 176 18.71 -1.61 6.92
CA ALA A 176 20.14 -1.35 7.04
C ALA A 176 20.95 -2.62 6.80
#